data_981b5a9ce8aaaa29c450422d78c9e08e
#
_entry.id   981b5a9ce8aaaa29c450422d78c9e08e
#
_cell.length_a   1.000
_cell.length_b   1.000
_cell.length_c   1.000
_cell.angle_alpha   90.00
_cell.angle_beta   90.00
_cell.angle_gamma   90.00
#
_symmetry.space_group_name_H-M   'P 1'
#
loop_
_entity.id
_entity.type
_entity.pdbx_description
1 polymer ?
#
loop_
_entity_poly.entity_id
_entity_poly.type
_entity_poly.pdbx_seq_one_letter_code
_entity_poly.pdbx_strand_id
1 'polypeptide(L)'
;MDVVSIFQTAGQLAPATLMVGCALLASLPQLTVPAAWRALQRLAVVALLCAVAVLPAGAIAWPGVIQTSALSQALAVLVQGLGTVIAFFSARYLQGEPGQRRYVAALAAVLAAVHLLLLADHWLGLIAAWAAVGLALQPLLCFYADRPFALLAAHKKRLADRVADGLLLTAAALAWSEVGSGSLSALGAHVALGGVSAPLQLSAVALVLAVILRTALLPVHGWLTQVMEAPTPVSALLHAGVVNLGGFVLIRFAPLLEQAPVARALLLAFGLATAVLAGMVMLTRVSIKVRLAWSTVAQMGFMLLECALGLYTMAALHLIGHSLYKAHAFLSAGEAVRQTRLQALREPGPPAAASLMLAPLLSVPVVGLIAATPAQAPWPWWWSLLLGLAWAPLLWLRRSDAGWRMQAAMLLAGLAMVAGLSALVLLVHAAAPLQLRDAPHEAWGWLAAAAMAGLYLCLALLQLHPHWLAAWWRWSYAGFYVDEAYTRLALRLWPGSWPGGSPRASAAAQTQPAYAPR
;
A
#
# COMPACT_ATOMS: atom_id res chain seq x y z
N MET A 1 20.48 -32.71 5.93
CA MET A 1 20.19 -31.36 6.44
C MET A 1 20.79 -31.28 7.84
N ASP A 2 21.67 -30.30 8.04
CA ASP A 2 22.27 -30.05 9.35
C ASP A 2 21.21 -29.51 10.32
N VAL A 3 21.41 -29.75 11.62
CA VAL A 3 20.49 -29.30 12.67
C VAL A 3 20.20 -27.80 12.55
N VAL A 4 21.22 -27.01 12.18
CA VAL A 4 21.09 -25.56 11.94
C VAL A 4 20.11 -25.25 10.82
N SER A 5 20.17 -25.97 9.68
CA SER A 5 19.26 -25.75 8.55
C SER A 5 17.82 -26.13 8.87
N ILE A 6 17.61 -27.12 9.75
CA ILE A 6 16.26 -27.49 10.23
C ILE A 6 15.67 -26.38 11.09
N PHE A 7 16.46 -25.83 12.04
CA PHE A 7 16.01 -24.71 12.88
C PHE A 7 15.73 -23.44 12.06
N GLN A 8 16.57 -23.13 11.08
CA GLN A 8 16.36 -21.98 10.18
C GLN A 8 15.05 -22.13 9.41
N THR A 9 14.83 -23.29 8.80
CA THR A 9 13.60 -23.55 8.05
C THR A 9 12.36 -23.52 8.93
N ALA A 10 12.41 -24.20 10.09
CA ALA A 10 11.31 -24.21 11.04
C ALA A 10 10.98 -22.79 11.54
N GLY A 11 11.98 -21.97 11.84
CA GLY A 11 11.81 -20.59 12.27
C GLY A 11 11.19 -19.70 11.20
N GLN A 12 11.55 -19.87 9.94
CA GLN A 12 10.97 -19.09 8.84
C GLN A 12 9.55 -19.53 8.46
N LEU A 13 9.19 -20.80 8.70
CA LEU A 13 7.83 -21.31 8.53
C LEU A 13 6.93 -21.01 9.75
N ALA A 14 7.51 -20.77 10.91
CA ALA A 14 6.77 -20.60 12.16
C ALA A 14 5.67 -19.51 12.09
N PRO A 15 5.89 -18.31 11.53
CA PRO A 15 4.84 -17.31 11.44
C PRO A 15 3.62 -17.81 10.66
N ALA A 16 3.84 -18.44 9.50
CA ALA A 16 2.75 -18.98 8.69
C ALA A 16 1.99 -20.09 9.44
N THR A 17 2.70 -21.07 9.98
CA THR A 17 2.10 -22.23 10.66
C THR A 17 1.37 -21.86 11.93
N LEU A 18 1.93 -20.95 12.74
CA LEU A 18 1.28 -20.46 13.96
C LEU A 18 -0.01 -19.68 13.64
N MET A 19 -0.02 -18.88 12.56
CA MET A 19 -1.21 -18.15 12.16
C MET A 19 -2.25 -19.07 11.52
N VAL A 20 -1.87 -20.12 10.77
CA VAL A 20 -2.80 -21.17 10.31
C VAL A 20 -3.42 -21.88 11.51
N GLY A 21 -2.60 -22.32 12.45
CA GLY A 21 -3.09 -22.97 13.69
C GLY A 21 -4.05 -22.07 14.47
N CYS A 22 -3.75 -20.78 14.59
CA CYS A 22 -4.63 -19.80 15.22
C CYS A 22 -5.97 -19.66 14.48
N ALA A 23 -5.96 -19.59 13.14
CA ALA A 23 -7.17 -19.49 12.34
C ALA A 23 -8.08 -20.72 12.51
N LEU A 24 -7.48 -21.92 12.51
CA LEU A 24 -8.19 -23.18 12.74
C LEU A 24 -8.78 -23.25 14.15
N LEU A 25 -7.99 -22.94 15.18
CA LEU A 25 -8.44 -22.89 16.57
C LEU A 25 -9.61 -21.92 16.77
N ALA A 26 -9.51 -20.70 16.22
CA ALA A 26 -10.57 -19.69 16.32
C ALA A 26 -11.85 -20.07 15.57
N SER A 27 -11.77 -20.99 14.62
CA SER A 27 -12.92 -21.52 13.87
C SER A 27 -13.70 -22.59 14.67
N LEU A 28 -13.10 -23.19 15.71
CA LEU A 28 -13.75 -24.22 16.52
C LEU A 28 -14.93 -23.64 17.31
N PRO A 29 -16.14 -24.26 17.23
CA PRO A 29 -17.33 -23.75 17.90
C PRO A 29 -17.22 -23.67 19.43
N GLN A 30 -16.41 -24.53 20.02
CA GLN A 30 -16.22 -24.65 21.48
C GLN A 30 -15.34 -23.53 22.06
N LEU A 31 -14.56 -22.84 21.24
CA LEU A 31 -13.65 -21.80 21.72
C LEU A 31 -14.42 -20.53 22.11
N THR A 32 -14.26 -20.09 23.34
CA THR A 32 -14.85 -18.83 23.81
C THR A 32 -14.18 -17.62 23.17
N VAL A 33 -14.93 -16.51 23.02
CA VAL A 33 -14.40 -15.27 22.43
C VAL A 33 -13.12 -14.77 23.16
N PRO A 34 -13.08 -14.69 24.51
CA PRO A 34 -11.87 -14.28 25.21
C PRO A 34 -10.69 -15.24 24.99
N ALA A 35 -10.95 -16.55 24.85
CA ALA A 35 -9.90 -17.53 24.57
C ALA A 35 -9.35 -17.37 23.13
N ALA A 36 -10.23 -17.10 22.17
CA ALA A 36 -9.81 -16.82 20.78
C ALA A 36 -8.89 -15.58 20.68
N TRP A 37 -9.25 -14.49 21.36
CA TRP A 37 -8.40 -13.29 21.42
C TRP A 37 -7.06 -13.56 22.09
N ARG A 38 -7.06 -14.27 23.22
CA ARG A 38 -5.81 -14.64 23.91
C ARG A 38 -4.92 -15.54 23.05
N ALA A 39 -5.52 -16.50 22.34
CA ALA A 39 -4.78 -17.36 21.42
C ALA A 39 -4.13 -16.53 20.30
N LEU A 40 -4.89 -15.67 19.62
CA LEU A 40 -4.36 -14.79 18.57
C LEU A 40 -3.21 -13.91 19.09
N GLN A 41 -3.40 -13.23 20.21
CA GLN A 41 -2.39 -12.31 20.76
C GLN A 41 -1.09 -13.05 21.13
N ARG A 42 -1.20 -14.21 21.81
CA ARG A 42 -0.02 -14.99 22.21
C ARG A 42 0.71 -15.57 20.99
N LEU A 43 -0.03 -16.22 20.09
CA LEU A 43 0.55 -16.82 18.90
C LEU A 43 1.13 -15.76 17.95
N ALA A 44 0.50 -14.58 17.84
CA ALA A 44 1.05 -13.48 17.06
C ALA A 44 2.37 -12.95 17.63
N VAL A 45 2.49 -12.83 18.96
CA VAL A 45 3.76 -12.45 19.61
C VAL A 45 4.83 -13.51 19.39
N VAL A 46 4.51 -14.79 19.57
CA VAL A 46 5.46 -15.89 19.33
C VAL A 46 5.91 -15.91 17.87
N ALA A 47 4.97 -15.75 16.93
CA ALA A 47 5.28 -15.65 15.49
C ALA A 47 6.20 -14.46 15.17
N LEU A 48 5.99 -13.32 15.81
CA LEU A 48 6.86 -12.14 15.67
C LEU A 48 8.27 -12.44 16.20
N LEU A 49 8.38 -13.04 17.38
CA LEU A 49 9.68 -13.42 17.95
C LEU A 49 10.42 -14.41 17.06
N CYS A 50 9.72 -15.40 16.49
CA CYS A 50 10.29 -16.34 15.51
C CYS A 50 10.77 -15.60 14.24
N ALA A 51 9.96 -14.68 13.69
CA ALA A 51 10.33 -13.90 12.51
C ALA A 51 11.58 -13.04 12.76
N VAL A 52 11.72 -12.44 13.94
CA VAL A 52 12.90 -11.65 14.31
C VAL A 52 14.13 -12.56 14.54
N ALA A 53 13.95 -13.68 15.22
CA ALA A 53 15.04 -14.59 15.56
C ALA A 53 15.75 -15.21 14.34
N VAL A 54 15.06 -15.32 13.20
CA VAL A 54 15.62 -15.89 11.97
C VAL A 54 16.31 -14.86 11.06
N LEU A 55 16.26 -13.57 11.36
CA LEU A 55 16.91 -12.54 10.55
C LEU A 55 18.43 -12.79 10.38
N PRO A 56 19.18 -13.16 11.43
CA PRO A 56 20.61 -13.42 11.30
C PRO A 56 20.94 -14.74 10.57
N ALA A 57 19.96 -15.63 10.45
CA ALA A 57 20.17 -16.98 9.92
C ALA A 57 20.33 -17.04 8.39
N GLY A 58 20.05 -15.91 7.70
CA GLY A 58 20.12 -15.85 6.24
C GLY A 58 18.90 -16.43 5.52
N ALA A 59 18.95 -16.38 4.19
CA ALA A 59 17.90 -16.86 3.33
C ALA A 59 17.93 -18.40 3.22
N ILE A 60 16.73 -19.00 3.07
CA ILE A 60 16.58 -20.43 2.71
C ILE A 60 16.05 -20.55 1.28
N ALA A 61 16.45 -21.62 0.61
CA ALA A 61 15.97 -21.95 -0.73
C ALA A 61 15.70 -23.46 -0.83
N TRP A 62 14.44 -23.80 -1.11
CA TRP A 62 14.01 -25.11 -1.60
C TRP A 62 13.41 -24.87 -2.99
N PRO A 63 14.21 -25.03 -4.05
CA PRO A 63 13.81 -24.65 -5.39
C PRO A 63 12.45 -25.24 -5.78
N GLY A 64 11.58 -24.41 -6.31
CA GLY A 64 10.22 -24.81 -6.69
C GLY A 64 9.22 -24.97 -5.55
N VAL A 65 9.59 -24.68 -4.30
CA VAL A 65 8.67 -24.72 -3.14
C VAL A 65 8.76 -23.44 -2.34
N ILE A 66 9.92 -23.15 -1.75
CA ILE A 66 10.14 -22.01 -0.84
C ILE A 66 11.45 -21.32 -1.19
N GLN A 67 11.40 -20.01 -1.26
CA GLN A 67 12.57 -19.16 -1.34
C GLN A 67 12.37 -17.91 -0.51
N THR A 68 13.29 -17.64 0.41
CA THR A 68 13.30 -16.38 1.15
C THR A 68 14.45 -15.48 0.68
N SER A 69 14.28 -14.19 0.92
CA SER A 69 15.30 -13.16 0.68
C SER A 69 15.33 -12.23 1.88
N ALA A 70 16.34 -11.37 1.97
CA ALA A 70 16.41 -10.34 3.00
C ALA A 70 15.14 -9.47 3.02
N LEU A 71 14.59 -9.14 1.84
CA LEU A 71 13.33 -8.40 1.73
C LEU A 71 12.16 -9.21 2.30
N SER A 72 11.99 -10.48 1.92
CA SER A 72 10.86 -11.29 2.41
C SER A 72 10.93 -11.52 3.91
N GLN A 73 12.12 -11.65 4.48
CA GLN A 73 12.33 -11.75 5.94
C GLN A 73 11.99 -10.43 6.65
N ALA A 74 12.46 -9.30 6.13
CA ALA A 74 12.10 -7.98 6.67
C ALA A 74 10.58 -7.74 6.61
N LEU A 75 9.92 -8.12 5.51
CA LEU A 75 8.48 -8.02 5.38
C LEU A 75 7.73 -9.00 6.29
N ALA A 76 8.27 -10.19 6.55
CA ALA A 76 7.67 -11.13 7.52
C ALA A 76 7.64 -10.51 8.92
N VAL A 77 8.72 -9.86 9.36
CA VAL A 77 8.75 -9.12 10.63
C VAL A 77 7.76 -7.96 10.62
N LEU A 78 7.73 -7.16 9.56
CA LEU A 78 6.81 -6.02 9.42
C LEU A 78 5.35 -6.46 9.48
N VAL A 79 4.96 -7.45 8.68
CA VAL A 79 3.59 -7.97 8.60
C VAL A 79 3.15 -8.57 9.93
N GLN A 80 4.02 -9.37 10.55
CA GLN A 80 3.70 -9.97 11.83
C GLN A 80 3.65 -8.94 12.96
N GLY A 81 4.54 -7.94 12.95
CA GLY A 81 4.54 -6.82 13.89
C GLY A 81 3.25 -6.01 13.80
N LEU A 82 2.87 -5.60 12.59
CA LEU A 82 1.62 -4.90 12.34
C LEU A 82 0.40 -5.76 12.70
N GLY A 83 0.40 -7.04 12.32
CA GLY A 83 -0.65 -8.00 12.67
C GLY A 83 -0.82 -8.15 14.17
N THR A 84 0.28 -8.17 14.93
CA THR A 84 0.27 -8.23 16.39
C THR A 84 -0.36 -6.96 16.99
N VAL A 85 0.08 -5.78 16.56
CA VAL A 85 -0.52 -4.50 17.01
C VAL A 85 -2.01 -4.44 16.69
N ILE A 86 -2.39 -4.82 15.47
CA ILE A 86 -3.80 -4.87 15.04
C ILE A 86 -4.61 -5.86 15.88
N ALA A 87 -4.05 -7.02 16.25
CA ALA A 87 -4.72 -8.01 17.09
C ALA A 87 -5.03 -7.47 18.50
N PHE A 88 -4.06 -6.77 19.12
CA PHE A 88 -4.28 -6.14 20.42
C PHE A 88 -5.28 -4.99 20.36
N PHE A 89 -5.18 -4.16 19.32
CA PHE A 89 -6.11 -3.04 19.09
C PHE A 89 -7.54 -3.55 18.86
N SER A 90 -7.69 -4.55 17.97
CA SER A 90 -9.00 -5.10 17.60
C SER A 90 -9.73 -5.72 18.76
N ALA A 91 -9.03 -6.39 19.68
CA ALA A 91 -9.63 -7.02 20.87
C ALA A 91 -10.36 -6.00 21.77
N ARG A 92 -9.83 -4.76 21.85
CA ARG A 92 -10.45 -3.66 22.59
C ARG A 92 -11.51 -2.95 21.74
N TYR A 93 -11.21 -2.73 20.47
CA TYR A 93 -12.08 -1.99 19.54
C TYR A 93 -13.42 -2.70 19.28
N LEU A 94 -13.40 -4.04 19.21
CA LEU A 94 -14.58 -4.87 18.93
C LEU A 94 -15.25 -5.42 20.20
N GLN A 95 -14.90 -4.91 21.37
CA GLN A 95 -15.50 -5.38 22.63
C GLN A 95 -17.02 -5.16 22.60
N GLY A 96 -17.79 -6.23 22.85
CA GLY A 96 -19.25 -6.21 22.79
C GLY A 96 -19.85 -6.45 21.39
N GLU A 97 -19.07 -6.40 20.32
CA GLU A 97 -19.55 -6.66 18.97
C GLU A 97 -19.80 -8.15 18.72
N PRO A 98 -20.87 -8.51 17.96
CA PRO A 98 -21.08 -9.90 17.54
C PRO A 98 -20.03 -10.31 16.47
N GLY A 99 -19.79 -11.63 16.35
CA GLY A 99 -18.92 -12.16 15.28
C GLY A 99 -17.41 -12.05 15.53
N GLN A 100 -16.97 -11.66 16.73
CA GLN A 100 -15.53 -11.50 17.07
C GLN A 100 -14.70 -12.74 16.77
N ARG A 101 -15.21 -13.96 17.03
CA ARG A 101 -14.48 -15.19 16.75
C ARG A 101 -14.20 -15.39 15.26
N ARG A 102 -15.20 -15.09 14.40
CA ARG A 102 -15.03 -15.08 12.93
C ARG A 102 -13.99 -14.05 12.49
N TYR A 103 -13.98 -12.89 13.16
CA TYR A 103 -12.97 -11.86 12.93
C TYR A 103 -11.57 -12.35 13.26
N VAL A 104 -11.37 -12.98 14.44
CA VAL A 104 -10.09 -13.54 14.88
C VAL A 104 -9.58 -14.58 13.89
N ALA A 105 -10.43 -15.53 13.48
CA ALA A 105 -10.09 -16.56 12.50
C ALA A 105 -9.67 -15.94 11.16
N ALA A 106 -10.42 -14.97 10.67
CA ALA A 106 -10.14 -14.29 9.40
C ALA A 106 -8.86 -13.46 9.46
N LEU A 107 -8.60 -12.73 10.55
CA LEU A 107 -7.37 -11.96 10.73
C LEU A 107 -6.14 -12.89 10.76
N ALA A 108 -6.20 -13.97 11.51
CA ALA A 108 -5.13 -14.98 11.55
C ALA A 108 -4.91 -15.60 10.15
N ALA A 109 -5.99 -15.92 9.42
CA ALA A 109 -5.90 -16.48 8.07
C ALA A 109 -5.28 -15.50 7.06
N VAL A 110 -5.59 -14.19 7.15
CA VAL A 110 -4.92 -13.17 6.32
C VAL A 110 -3.42 -13.16 6.59
N LEU A 111 -3.01 -13.10 7.87
CA LEU A 111 -1.59 -13.10 8.24
C LEU A 111 -0.88 -14.37 7.75
N ALA A 112 -1.50 -15.54 7.95
CA ALA A 112 -0.98 -16.81 7.46
C ALA A 112 -0.77 -16.81 5.95
N ALA A 113 -1.78 -16.38 5.18
CA ALA A 113 -1.74 -16.34 3.72
C ALA A 113 -0.67 -15.36 3.20
N VAL A 114 -0.48 -14.21 3.88
CA VAL A 114 0.60 -13.27 3.54
C VAL A 114 1.96 -13.90 3.78
N HIS A 115 2.18 -14.57 4.91
CA HIS A 115 3.45 -15.28 5.16
C HIS A 115 3.71 -16.37 4.10
N LEU A 116 2.70 -17.15 3.71
CA LEU A 116 2.84 -18.14 2.64
C LEU A 116 3.21 -17.50 1.30
N LEU A 117 2.65 -16.32 0.98
CA LEU A 117 3.00 -15.56 -0.21
C LEU A 117 4.46 -15.09 -0.18
N LEU A 118 4.95 -14.62 0.96
CA LEU A 118 6.34 -14.18 1.12
C LEU A 118 7.35 -15.32 0.94
N LEU A 119 6.95 -16.56 1.23
CA LEU A 119 7.78 -17.76 1.17
C LEU A 119 7.76 -18.46 -0.20
N ALA A 120 6.67 -18.32 -0.99
CA ALA A 120 6.41 -19.12 -2.18
C ALA A 120 7.51 -18.98 -3.25
N ASP A 121 8.09 -20.09 -3.72
CA ASP A 121 8.99 -20.15 -4.90
C ASP A 121 8.36 -20.88 -6.09
N HIS A 122 7.04 -20.92 -6.14
CA HIS A 122 6.29 -21.56 -7.21
C HIS A 122 5.09 -20.70 -7.60
N TRP A 123 4.83 -20.59 -8.93
CA TRP A 123 3.69 -19.83 -9.43
C TRP A 123 2.37 -20.20 -8.76
N LEU A 124 2.05 -21.49 -8.70
CA LEU A 124 0.80 -21.95 -8.08
C LEU A 124 0.76 -21.64 -6.59
N GLY A 125 1.89 -21.76 -5.88
CA GLY A 125 1.99 -21.40 -4.47
C GLY A 125 1.74 -19.90 -4.24
N LEU A 126 2.34 -19.04 -5.06
CA LEU A 126 2.15 -17.60 -5.01
C LEU A 126 0.69 -17.22 -5.32
N ILE A 127 0.10 -17.80 -6.38
CA ILE A 127 -1.29 -17.54 -6.77
C ILE A 127 -2.26 -18.01 -5.69
N ALA A 128 -2.08 -19.22 -5.17
CA ALA A 128 -2.92 -19.79 -4.12
C ALA A 128 -2.85 -18.98 -2.83
N ALA A 129 -1.64 -18.57 -2.40
CA ALA A 129 -1.45 -17.74 -1.23
C ALA A 129 -2.10 -16.37 -1.41
N TRP A 130 -1.96 -15.73 -2.58
CA TRP A 130 -2.57 -14.43 -2.83
C TRP A 130 -4.10 -14.50 -2.95
N ALA A 131 -4.63 -15.57 -3.55
CA ALA A 131 -6.07 -15.84 -3.55
C ALA A 131 -6.60 -16.07 -2.13
N ALA A 132 -5.85 -16.81 -1.29
CA ALA A 132 -6.18 -17.02 0.11
C ALA A 132 -6.24 -15.71 0.91
N VAL A 133 -5.32 -14.75 0.67
CA VAL A 133 -5.40 -13.40 1.25
C VAL A 133 -6.74 -12.74 0.89
N GLY A 134 -7.15 -12.78 -0.38
CA GLY A 134 -8.41 -12.22 -0.84
C GLY A 134 -9.62 -12.87 -0.18
N LEU A 135 -9.63 -14.20 -0.08
CA LEU A 135 -10.71 -14.96 0.56
C LEU A 135 -10.81 -14.70 2.07
N ALA A 136 -9.66 -14.73 2.77
CA ALA A 136 -9.61 -14.49 4.21
C ALA A 136 -9.99 -13.04 4.58
N LEU A 137 -9.77 -12.08 3.68
CA LEU A 137 -10.13 -10.69 3.90
C LEU A 137 -11.63 -10.43 3.78
N GLN A 138 -12.39 -11.22 3.01
CA GLN A 138 -13.83 -11.01 2.80
C GLN A 138 -14.65 -10.92 4.11
N PRO A 139 -14.48 -11.85 5.09
CA PRO A 139 -15.20 -11.76 6.36
C PRO A 139 -14.87 -10.49 7.17
N LEU A 140 -13.66 -9.94 6.99
CA LEU A 140 -13.24 -8.71 7.66
C LEU A 140 -13.87 -7.47 7.01
N LEU A 141 -13.94 -7.43 5.68
CA LEU A 141 -14.58 -6.35 4.92
C LEU A 141 -16.09 -6.30 5.16
N CYS A 142 -16.73 -7.47 5.21
CA CYS A 142 -18.16 -7.65 5.45
C CYS A 142 -18.50 -7.85 6.94
N PHE A 143 -17.66 -7.36 7.86
CA PHE A 143 -17.89 -7.54 9.30
C PHE A 143 -19.23 -6.94 9.74
N TYR A 144 -19.54 -5.75 9.27
CA TYR A 144 -20.85 -5.11 9.41
C TYR A 144 -21.71 -5.43 8.18
N ALA A 145 -22.52 -6.47 8.30
CA ALA A 145 -23.35 -6.99 7.18
C ALA A 145 -24.51 -6.07 6.79
N ASP A 146 -24.85 -5.10 7.63
CA ASP A 146 -25.89 -4.09 7.45
C ASP A 146 -25.43 -2.86 6.65
N ARG A 147 -24.12 -2.76 6.31
CA ARG A 147 -23.55 -1.61 5.61
C ARG A 147 -23.41 -1.86 4.10
N PRO A 148 -24.31 -1.28 3.26
CA PRO A 148 -24.33 -1.58 1.82
C PRO A 148 -23.03 -1.20 1.10
N PHE A 149 -22.39 -0.11 1.49
CA PHE A 149 -21.12 0.30 0.86
C PHE A 149 -19.96 -0.63 1.18
N ALA A 150 -19.91 -1.23 2.39
CA ALA A 150 -18.93 -2.26 2.71
C ALA A 150 -19.15 -3.52 1.85
N LEU A 151 -20.39 -3.93 1.66
CA LEU A 151 -20.75 -5.07 0.81
C LEU A 151 -20.42 -4.80 -0.66
N LEU A 152 -20.70 -3.59 -1.15
CA LEU A 152 -20.35 -3.17 -2.51
C LEU A 152 -18.84 -3.16 -2.71
N ALA A 153 -18.07 -2.62 -1.77
CA ALA A 153 -16.60 -2.63 -1.79
C ALA A 153 -16.06 -4.06 -1.85
N ALA A 154 -16.56 -4.94 -0.99
CA ALA A 154 -16.17 -6.35 -0.96
C ALA A 154 -16.53 -7.08 -2.27
N HIS A 155 -17.67 -6.74 -2.90
CA HIS A 155 -18.08 -7.27 -4.19
C HIS A 155 -17.12 -6.84 -5.31
N LYS A 156 -16.85 -5.53 -5.41
CA LYS A 156 -15.90 -4.97 -6.40
C LYS A 156 -14.51 -5.58 -6.24
N LYS A 157 -14.04 -5.71 -4.98
CA LYS A 157 -12.76 -6.36 -4.69
C LYS A 157 -12.74 -7.82 -5.15
N ARG A 158 -13.80 -8.59 -4.86
CA ARG A 158 -13.90 -10.00 -5.28
C ARG A 158 -13.82 -10.14 -6.79
N LEU A 159 -14.48 -9.25 -7.54
CA LEU A 159 -14.40 -9.24 -9.00
C LEU A 159 -12.97 -8.95 -9.48
N ALA A 160 -12.34 -7.90 -8.94
CA ALA A 160 -10.95 -7.56 -9.26
C ALA A 160 -9.98 -8.72 -8.94
N ASP A 161 -10.16 -9.37 -7.77
CA ASP A 161 -9.35 -10.54 -7.37
C ASP A 161 -9.52 -11.70 -8.36
N ARG A 162 -10.74 -12.02 -8.82
CA ARG A 162 -10.97 -13.11 -9.79
C ARG A 162 -10.35 -12.85 -11.16
N VAL A 163 -10.45 -11.60 -11.64
CA VAL A 163 -9.78 -11.22 -12.89
C VAL A 163 -8.26 -11.29 -12.72
N ALA A 164 -7.74 -10.82 -11.60
CA ALA A 164 -6.32 -10.91 -11.29
C ALA A 164 -5.84 -12.36 -11.17
N ASP A 165 -6.61 -13.26 -10.56
CA ASP A 165 -6.30 -14.70 -10.49
C ASP A 165 -6.19 -15.31 -11.90
N GLY A 166 -7.13 -14.97 -12.80
CA GLY A 166 -7.07 -15.41 -14.19
C GLY A 166 -5.82 -14.89 -14.93
N LEU A 167 -5.48 -13.62 -14.74
CA LEU A 167 -4.27 -13.02 -15.31
C LEU A 167 -3.00 -13.66 -14.75
N LEU A 168 -2.93 -13.94 -13.45
CA LEU A 168 -1.79 -14.64 -12.85
C LEU A 168 -1.65 -16.08 -13.34
N LEU A 169 -2.76 -16.80 -13.52
CA LEU A 169 -2.73 -18.15 -14.13
C LEU A 169 -2.25 -18.09 -15.58
N THR A 170 -2.67 -17.08 -16.34
CA THR A 170 -2.18 -16.84 -17.71
C THR A 170 -0.68 -16.55 -17.71
N ALA A 171 -0.22 -15.65 -16.81
CA ALA A 171 1.20 -15.34 -16.66
C ALA A 171 2.01 -16.60 -16.31
N ALA A 172 1.52 -17.40 -15.37
CA ALA A 172 2.15 -18.65 -14.96
C ALA A 172 2.22 -19.67 -16.11
N ALA A 173 1.13 -19.85 -16.86
CA ALA A 173 1.09 -20.81 -17.98
C ALA A 173 2.08 -20.41 -19.09
N LEU A 174 2.14 -19.11 -19.44
CA LEU A 174 3.08 -18.60 -20.44
C LEU A 174 4.54 -18.73 -19.97
N ALA A 175 4.82 -18.40 -18.71
CA ALA A 175 6.17 -18.56 -18.15
C ALA A 175 6.57 -20.04 -18.07
N TRP A 176 5.64 -20.91 -17.65
CA TRP A 176 5.91 -22.36 -17.55
C TRP A 176 6.14 -23.02 -18.91
N SER A 177 5.37 -22.62 -19.93
CA SER A 177 5.58 -23.16 -21.29
C SER A 177 6.96 -22.85 -21.88
N GLU A 178 7.57 -21.76 -21.45
CA GLU A 178 8.90 -21.32 -21.91
C GLU A 178 10.02 -21.89 -21.05
N VAL A 179 9.88 -21.84 -19.73
CA VAL A 179 10.92 -22.25 -18.77
C VAL A 179 10.90 -23.76 -18.51
N GLY A 180 9.80 -24.45 -18.80
CA GLY A 180 9.60 -25.87 -18.47
C GLY A 180 9.43 -26.13 -16.96
N SER A 181 9.29 -25.08 -16.13
CA SER A 181 9.19 -25.17 -14.67
C SER A 181 8.26 -24.11 -14.11
N GLY A 182 7.53 -24.47 -13.05
CA GLY A 182 6.72 -23.53 -12.27
C GLY A 182 7.50 -22.79 -11.18
N SER A 183 8.81 -23.02 -11.04
CA SER A 183 9.65 -22.34 -10.05
C SER A 183 9.95 -20.90 -10.45
N LEU A 184 9.83 -19.97 -9.49
CA LEU A 184 10.13 -18.56 -9.71
C LEU A 184 11.65 -18.32 -9.78
N SER A 185 12.43 -19.07 -9.02
CA SER A 185 13.89 -19.04 -9.10
C SER A 185 14.39 -19.58 -10.45
N ALA A 186 13.76 -20.63 -11.00
CA ALA A 186 14.07 -21.12 -12.35
C ALA A 186 13.74 -20.08 -13.44
N LEU A 187 12.63 -19.37 -13.32
CA LEU A 187 12.29 -18.24 -14.20
C LEU A 187 13.36 -17.16 -14.14
N GLY A 188 13.78 -16.74 -12.93
CA GLY A 188 14.86 -15.75 -12.76
C GLY A 188 16.17 -16.19 -13.43
N ALA A 189 16.58 -17.45 -13.26
CA ALA A 189 17.76 -18.02 -13.90
C ALA A 189 17.63 -18.05 -15.43
N HIS A 190 16.47 -18.45 -15.95
CA HIS A 190 16.19 -18.47 -17.40
C HIS A 190 16.31 -17.07 -18.02
N VAL A 191 15.69 -16.06 -17.40
CA VAL A 191 15.74 -14.67 -17.85
C VAL A 191 17.16 -14.11 -17.82
N ALA A 192 17.97 -14.48 -16.82
CA ALA A 192 19.36 -14.04 -16.71
C ALA A 192 20.27 -14.62 -17.82
N LEU A 193 19.96 -15.82 -18.32
CA LEU A 193 20.78 -16.51 -19.33
C LEU A 193 20.35 -16.24 -20.77
N GLY A 194 19.04 -16.13 -21.05
CA GLY A 194 18.51 -16.17 -22.40
C GLY A 194 17.71 -14.96 -22.87
N GLY A 195 17.48 -13.97 -21.97
CA GLY A 195 16.58 -12.86 -22.30
C GLY A 195 15.09 -13.23 -22.17
N VAL A 196 14.21 -12.38 -22.70
CA VAL A 196 12.75 -12.50 -22.56
C VAL A 196 12.09 -12.66 -23.93
N SER A 197 11.56 -13.86 -24.18
CA SER A 197 10.81 -14.25 -25.37
C SER A 197 9.42 -13.58 -25.42
N ALA A 198 8.70 -13.71 -26.55
CA ALA A 198 7.34 -13.17 -26.68
C ALA A 198 6.35 -13.75 -25.64
N PRO A 199 6.32 -15.06 -25.33
CA PRO A 199 5.53 -15.60 -24.23
C PRO A 199 5.87 -14.96 -22.87
N LEU A 200 7.15 -14.76 -22.56
CA LEU A 200 7.57 -14.11 -21.33
C LEU A 200 7.21 -12.61 -21.28
N GLN A 201 7.24 -11.91 -22.43
CA GLN A 201 6.73 -10.53 -22.53
C GLN A 201 5.24 -10.46 -22.17
N LEU A 202 4.43 -11.38 -22.72
CA LEU A 202 3.00 -11.47 -22.42
C LEU A 202 2.75 -11.89 -20.96
N SER A 203 3.57 -12.80 -20.43
CA SER A 203 3.55 -13.17 -19.01
C SER A 203 3.77 -11.96 -18.11
N ALA A 204 4.77 -11.13 -18.42
CA ALA A 204 5.05 -9.89 -17.66
C ALA A 204 3.89 -8.89 -17.75
N VAL A 205 3.25 -8.73 -18.92
CA VAL A 205 2.06 -7.88 -19.09
C VAL A 205 0.91 -8.39 -18.23
N ALA A 206 0.60 -9.68 -18.27
CA ALA A 206 -0.47 -10.29 -17.48
C ALA A 206 -0.20 -10.14 -15.97
N LEU A 207 1.04 -10.34 -15.53
CA LEU A 207 1.47 -10.12 -14.14
C LEU A 207 1.25 -8.66 -13.71
N VAL A 208 1.69 -7.69 -14.50
CA VAL A 208 1.52 -6.25 -14.21
C VAL A 208 0.04 -5.87 -14.12
N LEU A 209 -0.80 -6.33 -15.04
CA LEU A 209 -2.25 -6.09 -14.98
C LEU A 209 -2.88 -6.69 -13.73
N ALA A 210 -2.49 -7.91 -13.34
CA ALA A 210 -2.96 -8.53 -12.11
C ALA A 210 -2.57 -7.73 -10.86
N VAL A 211 -1.33 -7.23 -10.82
CA VAL A 211 -0.85 -6.37 -9.73
C VAL A 211 -1.64 -5.06 -9.67
N ILE A 212 -1.88 -4.39 -10.80
CA ILE A 212 -2.68 -3.16 -10.87
C ILE A 212 -4.07 -3.37 -10.26
N LEU A 213 -4.75 -4.47 -10.57
CA LEU A 213 -6.06 -4.83 -10.03
C LEU A 213 -6.01 -5.04 -8.51
N ARG A 214 -5.01 -5.74 -8.00
CA ARG A 214 -4.89 -6.10 -6.58
C ARG A 214 -4.36 -4.98 -5.70
N THR A 215 -3.65 -4.01 -6.25
CA THR A 215 -3.14 -2.83 -5.53
C THR A 215 -4.09 -1.63 -5.58
N ALA A 216 -5.28 -1.81 -6.14
CA ALA A 216 -6.30 -0.77 -6.24
C ALA A 216 -5.81 0.51 -6.96
N LEU A 217 -5.08 0.37 -8.07
CA LEU A 217 -4.79 1.50 -8.92
C LEU A 217 -6.03 1.95 -9.69
N LEU A 218 -6.00 3.17 -10.23
CA LEU A 218 -7.00 3.61 -11.19
C LEU A 218 -7.00 2.67 -12.41
N PRO A 219 -8.17 2.27 -12.94
CA PRO A 219 -9.51 2.71 -12.59
C PRO A 219 -10.21 1.88 -11.50
N VAL A 220 -9.59 0.82 -10.96
CA VAL A 220 -10.24 -0.17 -10.07
C VAL A 220 -10.11 0.14 -8.57
N HIS A 221 -9.73 1.36 -8.23
CA HIS A 221 -9.44 1.80 -6.85
C HIS A 221 -10.64 1.86 -5.91
N GLY A 222 -11.86 1.87 -6.45
CA GLY A 222 -13.07 2.16 -5.68
C GLY A 222 -13.36 1.17 -4.56
N TRP A 223 -12.95 -0.10 -4.70
CA TRP A 223 -13.10 -1.06 -3.61
C TRP A 223 -12.28 -0.66 -2.37
N LEU A 224 -11.11 -0.04 -2.57
CA LEU A 224 -10.23 0.38 -1.47
C LEU A 224 -10.76 1.64 -0.76
N THR A 225 -11.30 2.60 -1.51
CA THR A 225 -11.82 3.85 -0.93
C THR A 225 -13.16 3.69 -0.23
N GLN A 226 -13.95 2.68 -0.60
CA GLN A 226 -15.26 2.39 0.00
C GLN A 226 -15.20 1.48 1.23
N VAL A 227 -14.07 0.78 1.47
CA VAL A 227 -13.88 -0.08 2.66
C VAL A 227 -13.88 0.71 3.99
N MET A 228 -13.96 2.03 3.95
CA MET A 228 -13.93 2.87 5.17
C MET A 228 -15.08 2.59 6.15
N GLU A 229 -16.12 1.88 5.73
CA GLU A 229 -17.20 1.40 6.60
C GLU A 229 -16.87 0.11 7.37
N ALA A 230 -15.82 -0.60 7.00
CA ALA A 230 -15.29 -1.71 7.78
C ALA A 230 -14.69 -1.21 9.11
N PRO A 231 -14.49 -2.11 10.11
CA PRO A 231 -13.83 -1.73 11.36
C PRO A 231 -12.47 -1.06 11.11
N THR A 232 -12.14 -0.03 11.90
CA THR A 232 -10.87 0.71 11.74
C THR A 232 -9.62 -0.15 11.70
N PRO A 233 -9.47 -1.20 12.53
CA PRO A 233 -8.32 -2.10 12.44
C PRO A 233 -8.27 -2.90 11.12
N VAL A 234 -9.41 -3.17 10.47
CA VAL A 234 -9.44 -3.79 9.13
C VAL A 234 -8.92 -2.79 8.08
N SER A 235 -9.29 -1.51 8.20
CA SER A 235 -8.73 -0.47 7.33
C SER A 235 -7.21 -0.35 7.53
N ALA A 236 -6.71 -0.42 8.77
CA ALA A 236 -5.27 -0.42 9.05
C ALA A 236 -4.58 -1.63 8.39
N LEU A 237 -5.11 -2.85 8.56
CA LEU A 237 -4.58 -4.08 7.94
C LEU A 237 -4.51 -3.98 6.42
N LEU A 238 -5.59 -3.47 5.82
CA LEU A 238 -5.72 -3.37 4.37
C LEU A 238 -4.72 -2.36 3.77
N HIS A 239 -4.75 -1.13 4.31
CA HIS A 239 -3.95 -0.01 3.77
C HIS A 239 -2.47 -0.07 4.15
N ALA A 240 -2.12 -0.71 5.27
CA ALA A 240 -0.73 -0.87 5.70
C ALA A 240 -0.10 -2.21 5.28
N GLY A 241 -0.89 -3.21 4.91
CA GLY A 241 -0.41 -4.56 4.63
C GLY A 241 -0.80 -5.07 3.26
N VAL A 242 -2.09 -5.39 3.08
CA VAL A 242 -2.55 -6.20 1.95
C VAL A 242 -2.32 -5.54 0.59
N VAL A 243 -2.55 -4.23 0.46
CA VAL A 243 -2.36 -3.52 -0.82
C VAL A 243 -0.90 -3.42 -1.24
N ASN A 244 0.03 -3.50 -0.28
CA ASN A 244 1.47 -3.40 -0.53
C ASN A 244 2.06 -4.68 -1.15
N LEU A 245 1.33 -5.80 -1.11
CA LEU A 245 1.81 -7.09 -1.64
C LEU A 245 2.15 -7.04 -3.13
N GLY A 246 1.45 -6.20 -3.90
CA GLY A 246 1.76 -6.02 -5.32
C GLY A 246 3.15 -5.45 -5.56
N GLY A 247 3.62 -4.51 -4.73
CA GLY A 247 4.99 -4.00 -4.77
C GLY A 247 6.02 -5.09 -4.48
N PHE A 248 5.80 -5.90 -3.44
CA PHE A 248 6.65 -7.05 -3.15
C PHE A 248 6.73 -8.03 -4.34
N VAL A 249 5.59 -8.36 -4.94
CA VAL A 249 5.55 -9.27 -6.11
C VAL A 249 6.33 -8.66 -7.28
N LEU A 250 6.14 -7.37 -7.61
CA LEU A 250 6.89 -6.74 -8.70
C LEU A 250 8.40 -6.72 -8.44
N ILE A 251 8.83 -6.42 -7.21
CA ILE A 251 10.25 -6.45 -6.83
C ILE A 251 10.81 -7.87 -7.02
N ARG A 252 10.05 -8.90 -6.67
CA ARG A 252 10.47 -10.29 -6.86
C ARG A 252 10.61 -10.68 -8.34
N PHE A 253 9.79 -10.09 -9.21
CA PHE A 253 9.84 -10.29 -10.67
C PHE A 253 10.67 -9.20 -11.38
N ALA A 254 11.50 -8.44 -10.67
CA ALA A 254 12.34 -7.39 -11.24
C ALA A 254 13.15 -7.84 -12.46
N PRO A 255 13.85 -9.02 -12.46
CA PRO A 255 14.59 -9.46 -13.64
C PRO A 255 13.74 -9.62 -14.90
N LEU A 256 12.50 -10.11 -14.76
CA LEU A 256 11.55 -10.23 -15.86
C LEU A 256 11.06 -8.86 -16.34
N LEU A 257 10.75 -7.95 -15.39
CA LEU A 257 10.25 -6.60 -15.71
C LEU A 257 11.30 -5.74 -16.41
N GLU A 258 12.57 -5.85 -16.04
CA GLU A 258 13.67 -5.08 -16.64
C GLU A 258 13.78 -5.34 -18.15
N GLN A 259 13.48 -6.57 -18.58
CA GLN A 259 13.55 -7.00 -19.97
C GLN A 259 12.17 -7.00 -20.67
N ALA A 260 11.11 -6.52 -20.01
CA ALA A 260 9.74 -6.47 -20.54
C ALA A 260 9.26 -5.01 -20.72
N PRO A 261 9.67 -4.29 -21.79
CA PRO A 261 9.43 -2.87 -21.95
C PRO A 261 7.94 -2.51 -22.01
N VAL A 262 7.09 -3.35 -22.61
CA VAL A 262 5.64 -3.11 -22.66
C VAL A 262 5.01 -3.20 -21.27
N ALA A 263 5.36 -4.21 -20.49
CA ALA A 263 4.89 -4.38 -19.12
C ALA A 263 5.33 -3.21 -18.23
N ARG A 264 6.59 -2.77 -18.35
CA ARG A 264 7.11 -1.60 -17.63
C ARG A 264 6.43 -0.31 -18.06
N ALA A 265 6.16 -0.11 -19.36
CA ALA A 265 5.46 1.08 -19.86
C ALA A 265 4.02 1.15 -19.33
N LEU A 266 3.30 0.03 -19.27
CA LEU A 266 1.98 -0.04 -18.64
C LEU A 266 2.07 0.31 -17.15
N LEU A 267 3.04 -0.25 -16.44
CA LEU A 267 3.24 0.03 -15.02
C LEU A 267 3.56 1.51 -14.77
N LEU A 268 4.40 2.12 -15.63
CA LEU A 268 4.70 3.55 -15.62
C LEU A 268 3.42 4.38 -15.81
N ALA A 269 2.64 4.09 -16.84
CA ALA A 269 1.45 4.85 -17.20
C ALA A 269 0.39 4.79 -16.09
N PHE A 270 0.03 3.57 -15.62
CA PHE A 270 -0.96 3.41 -14.56
C PHE A 270 -0.45 3.92 -13.21
N GLY A 271 0.82 3.69 -12.88
CA GLY A 271 1.44 4.18 -11.64
C GLY A 271 1.45 5.70 -11.58
N LEU A 272 1.95 6.35 -12.62
CA LEU A 272 2.04 7.81 -12.70
C LEU A 272 0.66 8.47 -12.72
N ALA A 273 -0.27 7.99 -13.56
CA ALA A 273 -1.63 8.51 -13.62
C ALA A 273 -2.33 8.38 -12.25
N THR A 274 -2.16 7.22 -11.58
CA THR A 274 -2.75 6.98 -10.26
C THR A 274 -2.14 7.90 -9.21
N ALA A 275 -0.81 8.04 -9.17
CA ALA A 275 -0.13 8.91 -8.20
C ALA A 275 -0.61 10.36 -8.31
N VAL A 276 -0.69 10.90 -9.53
CA VAL A 276 -1.10 12.28 -9.78
C VAL A 276 -2.60 12.48 -9.50
N LEU A 277 -3.46 11.69 -10.14
CA LEU A 277 -4.91 11.90 -10.04
C LEU A 277 -5.45 11.60 -8.64
N ALA A 278 -5.02 10.49 -8.00
CA ALA A 278 -5.42 10.18 -6.64
C ALA A 278 -4.85 11.18 -5.63
N GLY A 279 -3.64 11.69 -5.87
CA GLY A 279 -3.05 12.78 -5.09
C GLY A 279 -3.91 14.04 -5.11
N MET A 280 -4.44 14.43 -6.28
CA MET A 280 -5.36 15.57 -6.42
C MET A 280 -6.70 15.32 -5.70
N VAL A 281 -7.28 14.13 -5.86
CA VAL A 281 -8.55 13.77 -5.20
C VAL A 281 -8.39 13.76 -3.67
N MET A 282 -7.28 13.28 -3.15
CA MET A 282 -6.99 13.27 -1.70
C MET A 282 -7.16 14.65 -1.06
N LEU A 283 -6.75 15.72 -1.75
CA LEU A 283 -6.81 17.10 -1.25
C LEU A 283 -8.23 17.63 -1.12
N THR A 284 -9.19 17.06 -1.85
CA THR A 284 -10.60 17.48 -1.81
C THR A 284 -11.40 16.80 -0.69
N ARG A 285 -10.81 15.81 0.01
CA ARG A 285 -11.54 14.98 0.98
C ARG A 285 -11.56 15.59 2.37
N VAL A 286 -12.76 15.76 2.92
CA VAL A 286 -12.99 16.30 4.28
C VAL A 286 -12.78 15.22 5.34
N SER A 287 -13.30 14.00 5.10
CA SER A 287 -13.15 12.89 6.05
C SER A 287 -11.71 12.40 6.11
N ILE A 288 -11.14 12.34 7.32
CA ILE A 288 -9.76 11.89 7.57
C ILE A 288 -9.55 10.47 7.02
N LYS A 289 -10.47 9.55 7.27
CA LYS A 289 -10.34 8.17 6.80
C LYS A 289 -10.39 8.10 5.27
N VAL A 290 -11.31 8.82 4.63
CA VAL A 290 -11.41 8.85 3.16
C VAL A 290 -10.17 9.49 2.54
N ARG A 291 -9.63 10.56 3.15
CA ARG A 291 -8.37 11.17 2.74
C ARG A 291 -7.20 10.21 2.85
N LEU A 292 -7.11 9.44 3.96
CA LEU A 292 -6.09 8.41 4.15
C LEU A 292 -6.22 7.28 3.11
N ALA A 293 -7.44 6.89 2.73
CA ALA A 293 -7.67 5.89 1.68
C ALA A 293 -7.18 6.38 0.31
N TRP A 294 -7.54 7.60 -0.10
CA TRP A 294 -7.05 8.19 -1.35
C TRP A 294 -5.53 8.42 -1.33
N SER A 295 -4.97 8.80 -0.19
CA SER A 295 -3.53 8.85 0.00
C SER A 295 -2.87 7.47 -0.21
N THR A 296 -3.54 6.37 0.19
CA THR A 296 -3.02 5.03 -0.09
C THR A 296 -3.06 4.73 -1.59
N VAL A 297 -4.16 5.05 -2.29
CA VAL A 297 -4.22 4.86 -3.76
C VAL A 297 -3.10 5.62 -4.47
N ALA A 298 -2.87 6.91 -4.10
CA ALA A 298 -1.78 7.71 -4.65
C ALA A 298 -0.40 7.09 -4.39
N GLN A 299 -0.15 6.63 -3.15
CA GLN A 299 1.13 6.04 -2.76
C GLN A 299 1.35 4.66 -3.40
N MET A 300 0.28 3.87 -3.61
CA MET A 300 0.39 2.63 -4.38
C MET A 300 0.76 2.92 -5.84
N GLY A 301 0.15 3.94 -6.45
CA GLY A 301 0.54 4.40 -7.77
C GLY A 301 2.02 4.79 -7.81
N PHE A 302 2.49 5.53 -6.81
CA PHE A 302 3.89 5.98 -6.72
C PHE A 302 4.85 4.79 -6.49
N MET A 303 4.52 3.84 -5.61
CA MET A 303 5.33 2.64 -5.37
C MET A 303 5.46 1.77 -6.63
N LEU A 304 4.38 1.61 -7.39
CA LEU A 304 4.44 0.87 -8.66
C LEU A 304 5.20 1.65 -9.74
N LEU A 305 5.14 2.98 -9.71
CA LEU A 305 5.98 3.86 -10.52
C LEU A 305 7.47 3.64 -10.21
N GLU A 306 7.87 3.57 -8.93
CA GLU A 306 9.25 3.25 -8.52
C GLU A 306 9.71 1.91 -9.12
N CYS A 307 8.86 0.87 -9.10
CA CYS A 307 9.16 -0.41 -9.75
C CYS A 307 9.31 -0.25 -11.28
N ALA A 308 8.45 0.54 -11.93
CA ALA A 308 8.56 0.80 -13.37
C ALA A 308 9.86 1.55 -13.72
N LEU A 309 10.30 2.45 -12.86
CA LEU A 309 11.55 3.19 -13.00
C LEU A 309 12.80 2.36 -12.70
N GLY A 310 12.64 1.15 -12.16
CA GLY A 310 13.73 0.27 -11.78
C GLY A 310 14.39 0.64 -10.45
N LEU A 311 13.69 1.36 -9.57
CA LEU A 311 14.13 1.75 -8.24
C LEU A 311 13.56 0.79 -7.19
N TYR A 312 13.95 -0.47 -7.26
CA TYR A 312 13.37 -1.53 -6.41
C TYR A 312 13.72 -1.37 -4.93
N THR A 313 14.90 -0.84 -4.62
CA THR A 313 15.30 -0.52 -3.24
C THR A 313 14.39 0.59 -2.68
N MET A 314 14.13 1.64 -3.47
CA MET A 314 13.24 2.73 -3.05
C MET A 314 11.80 2.24 -2.90
N ALA A 315 11.30 1.40 -3.82
CA ALA A 315 9.98 0.78 -3.71
C ALA A 315 9.84 -0.07 -2.44
N ALA A 316 10.87 -0.83 -2.08
CA ALA A 316 10.87 -1.63 -0.85
C ALA A 316 10.90 -0.76 0.42
N LEU A 317 11.71 0.31 0.45
CA LEU A 317 11.74 1.27 1.55
C LEU A 317 10.43 2.03 1.67
N HIS A 318 9.84 2.43 0.52
CA HIS A 318 8.52 3.05 0.46
C HIS A 318 7.46 2.10 1.03
N LEU A 319 7.45 0.83 0.64
CA LEU A 319 6.54 -0.19 1.16
C LEU A 319 6.61 -0.27 2.69
N ILE A 320 7.83 -0.35 3.26
CA ILE A 320 8.04 -0.46 4.71
C ILE A 320 7.57 0.82 5.42
N GLY A 321 8.03 1.99 4.96
CA GLY A 321 7.68 3.27 5.56
C GLY A 321 6.19 3.58 5.46
N HIS A 322 5.59 3.31 4.29
CA HIS A 322 4.16 3.45 4.07
C HIS A 322 3.34 2.55 4.99
N SER A 323 3.74 1.28 5.16
CA SER A 323 3.07 0.34 6.06
C SER A 323 3.02 0.85 7.49
N LEU A 324 4.16 1.29 8.04
CA LEU A 324 4.26 1.83 9.39
C LEU A 324 3.41 3.10 9.55
N TYR A 325 3.55 4.04 8.62
CA TYR A 325 2.80 5.29 8.64
C TYR A 325 1.28 5.06 8.56
N LYS A 326 0.82 4.20 7.64
CA LYS A 326 -0.62 3.94 7.46
C LYS A 326 -1.23 3.19 8.63
N ALA A 327 -0.53 2.20 9.19
CA ALA A 327 -1.00 1.55 10.40
C ALA A 327 -1.21 2.56 11.53
N HIS A 328 -0.21 3.40 11.81
CA HIS A 328 -0.31 4.45 12.81
C HIS A 328 -1.45 5.42 12.50
N ALA A 329 -1.52 5.96 11.29
CA ALA A 329 -2.51 6.96 10.91
C ALA A 329 -3.96 6.45 11.00
N PHE A 330 -4.23 5.19 10.60
CA PHE A 330 -5.56 4.61 10.74
C PHE A 330 -5.92 4.29 12.18
N LEU A 331 -5.01 3.69 12.94
CA LEU A 331 -5.28 3.33 14.34
C LEU A 331 -5.43 4.56 15.25
N SER A 332 -4.77 5.68 14.92
CA SER A 332 -4.89 6.97 15.62
C SER A 332 -5.96 7.90 15.05
N ALA A 333 -6.75 7.48 14.04
CA ALA A 333 -7.69 8.37 13.33
C ALA A 333 -8.73 9.02 14.26
N GLY A 334 -9.13 8.37 15.35
CA GLY A 334 -10.04 8.94 16.35
C GLY A 334 -9.46 10.15 17.07
N GLU A 335 -8.19 10.08 17.45
CA GLU A 335 -7.46 11.20 18.09
C GLU A 335 -7.21 12.33 17.10
N ALA A 336 -6.88 12.00 15.83
CA ALA A 336 -6.67 12.99 14.78
C ALA A 336 -7.91 13.87 14.54
N VAL A 337 -9.14 13.33 14.69
CA VAL A 337 -10.37 14.14 14.60
C VAL A 337 -10.41 15.21 15.68
N ARG A 338 -10.05 14.87 16.92
CA ARG A 338 -9.99 15.81 18.03
C ARG A 338 -8.96 16.92 17.78
N GLN A 339 -7.76 16.53 17.35
CA GLN A 339 -6.69 17.47 17.03
C GLN A 339 -7.06 18.40 15.87
N THR A 340 -7.69 17.87 14.80
CA THR A 340 -8.14 18.67 13.66
C THR A 340 -9.20 19.70 14.09
N ARG A 341 -10.13 19.34 14.97
CA ARG A 341 -11.10 20.29 15.52
C ARG A 341 -10.43 21.40 16.31
N LEU A 342 -9.43 21.06 17.14
CA LEU A 342 -8.66 22.05 17.90
C LEU A 342 -7.82 22.96 16.98
N GLN A 343 -7.27 22.41 15.89
CA GLN A 343 -6.52 23.17 14.88
C GLN A 343 -7.43 24.10 14.06
N ALA A 344 -8.65 23.67 13.74
CA ALA A 344 -9.62 24.50 13.03
C ALA A 344 -10.06 25.75 13.82
N LEU A 345 -9.94 25.72 15.15
CA LEU A 345 -10.15 26.90 16.00
C LEU A 345 -9.02 27.94 15.87
N ARG A 346 -7.89 27.57 15.33
CA ARG A 346 -6.77 28.45 14.98
C ARG A 346 -6.82 28.64 13.47
N GLU A 347 -7.52 29.66 12.97
CA GLU A 347 -7.57 29.95 11.53
C GLU A 347 -6.15 30.07 10.96
N PRO A 348 -5.63 29.04 10.25
CA PRO A 348 -4.30 29.13 9.68
C PRO A 348 -4.39 29.93 8.39
N GLY A 349 -3.74 31.10 8.37
CA GLY A 349 -3.60 31.90 7.16
C GLY A 349 -3.05 31.12 5.96
N PRO A 350 -3.31 31.55 4.73
CA PRO A 350 -2.79 30.90 3.52
C PRO A 350 -1.24 30.95 3.51
N PRO A 351 -0.58 30.01 2.82
CA PRO A 351 0.87 30.03 2.64
C PRO A 351 1.32 31.32 1.95
N ALA A 352 2.51 31.82 2.30
CA ALA A 352 3.11 32.94 1.60
C ALA A 352 3.55 32.52 0.20
N ALA A 353 3.20 33.31 -0.84
CA ALA A 353 3.53 32.99 -2.23
C ALA A 353 5.03 32.75 -2.46
N ALA A 354 5.87 33.58 -1.82
CA ALA A 354 7.33 33.39 -1.88
C ALA A 354 7.78 32.01 -1.35
N SER A 355 7.16 31.52 -0.26
CA SER A 355 7.54 30.22 0.29
C SER A 355 7.17 29.06 -0.63
N LEU A 356 6.07 29.14 -1.38
CA LEU A 356 5.69 28.13 -2.36
C LEU A 356 6.68 28.04 -3.52
N MET A 357 7.23 29.19 -3.95
CA MET A 357 8.22 29.21 -5.04
C MET A 357 9.62 28.83 -4.56
N LEU A 358 10.01 29.28 -3.36
CA LEU A 358 11.35 29.01 -2.79
C LEU A 358 11.48 27.58 -2.26
N ALA A 359 10.39 26.96 -1.83
CA ALA A 359 10.44 25.63 -1.22
C ALA A 359 11.15 24.58 -2.11
N PRO A 360 10.81 24.37 -3.40
CA PRO A 360 11.54 23.43 -4.24
C PRO A 360 12.98 23.87 -4.51
N LEU A 361 13.23 25.18 -4.63
CA LEU A 361 14.58 25.73 -4.83
C LEU A 361 15.51 25.49 -3.65
N LEU A 362 14.95 25.28 -2.47
CA LEU A 362 15.71 24.96 -1.25
C LEU A 362 15.75 23.45 -0.99
N SER A 363 14.65 22.75 -1.13
CA SER A 363 14.56 21.31 -0.83
C SER A 363 15.36 20.45 -1.82
N VAL A 364 15.30 20.72 -3.13
CA VAL A 364 16.00 19.95 -4.15
C VAL A 364 17.52 19.99 -3.98
N PRO A 365 18.17 21.17 -3.80
CA PRO A 365 19.61 21.22 -3.51
C PRO A 365 20.00 20.49 -2.21
N VAL A 366 19.19 20.57 -1.14
CA VAL A 366 19.48 19.85 0.11
C VAL A 366 19.48 18.35 -0.11
N VAL A 367 18.47 17.81 -0.82
CA VAL A 367 18.44 16.38 -1.18
C VAL A 367 19.64 16.01 -2.05
N GLY A 368 19.95 16.83 -3.07
CA GLY A 368 21.06 16.59 -3.99
C GLY A 368 22.42 16.60 -3.29
N LEU A 369 22.65 17.55 -2.37
CA LEU A 369 23.88 17.62 -1.57
C LEU A 369 24.08 16.38 -0.71
N ILE A 370 23.01 15.90 -0.06
CA ILE A 370 23.07 14.68 0.75
C ILE A 370 23.31 13.46 -0.14
N ALA A 371 22.64 13.37 -1.30
CA ALA A 371 22.88 12.28 -2.25
C ALA A 371 24.30 12.27 -2.83
N ALA A 372 24.98 13.42 -2.85
CA ALA A 372 26.35 13.56 -3.34
C ALA A 372 27.41 13.26 -2.26
N THR A 373 27.04 13.01 -1.01
CA THR A 373 28.02 12.76 0.07
C THR A 373 28.80 11.44 -0.05
N PRO A 374 28.21 10.30 -0.53
CA PRO A 374 28.97 9.08 -0.77
C PRO A 374 29.80 9.20 -2.05
N ALA A 375 30.86 8.39 -2.14
CA ALA A 375 31.74 8.35 -3.32
C ALA A 375 31.03 8.01 -4.63
N GLN A 376 29.91 7.29 -4.53
CA GLN A 376 28.98 7.03 -5.64
C GLN A 376 27.59 7.47 -5.24
N ALA A 377 26.91 8.21 -6.12
CA ALA A 377 25.54 8.64 -5.91
C ALA A 377 24.63 7.41 -5.77
N PRO A 378 23.82 7.30 -4.70
CA PRO A 378 22.99 6.12 -4.43
C PRO A 378 21.81 5.97 -5.40
N TRP A 379 21.44 7.05 -6.08
CA TRP A 379 20.33 7.12 -7.03
C TRP A 379 20.55 8.22 -8.08
N PRO A 380 19.80 8.20 -9.22
CA PRO A 380 19.89 9.21 -10.28
C PRO A 380 19.45 10.61 -9.83
N TRP A 381 19.98 11.65 -10.48
CA TRP A 381 19.65 13.05 -10.19
C TRP A 381 18.17 13.41 -10.28
N TRP A 382 17.46 12.85 -11.24
CA TRP A 382 16.01 13.05 -11.35
C TRP A 382 15.23 12.51 -10.14
N TRP A 383 15.79 11.53 -9.42
CA TRP A 383 15.20 11.05 -8.17
C TRP A 383 15.37 12.06 -7.03
N SER A 384 16.52 12.74 -6.95
CA SER A 384 16.72 13.85 -6.02
C SER A 384 15.74 15.00 -6.28
N LEU A 385 15.44 15.31 -7.54
CA LEU A 385 14.40 16.27 -7.90
C LEU A 385 13.02 15.82 -7.42
N LEU A 386 12.66 14.56 -7.67
CA LEU A 386 11.39 13.97 -7.22
C LEU A 386 11.21 14.04 -5.70
N LEU A 387 12.23 13.61 -4.94
CA LEU A 387 12.21 13.67 -3.48
C LEU A 387 12.14 15.12 -2.97
N GLY A 388 12.93 16.01 -3.56
CA GLY A 388 12.92 17.43 -3.20
C GLY A 388 11.54 18.07 -3.42
N LEU A 389 10.87 17.76 -4.53
CA LEU A 389 9.51 18.22 -4.80
C LEU A 389 8.49 17.62 -3.80
N ALA A 390 8.63 16.34 -3.47
CA ALA A 390 7.75 15.67 -2.52
C ALA A 390 7.86 16.27 -1.10
N TRP A 391 9.05 16.72 -0.69
CA TRP A 391 9.29 17.31 0.62
C TRP A 391 9.21 18.83 0.65
N ALA A 392 9.16 19.51 -0.50
CA ALA A 392 9.02 20.96 -0.57
C ALA A 392 7.86 21.52 0.29
N PRO A 393 6.69 20.87 0.41
CA PRO A 393 5.61 21.36 1.31
C PRO A 393 6.01 21.51 2.78
N LEU A 394 7.08 20.84 3.25
CA LEU A 394 7.61 21.02 4.61
C LEU A 394 8.21 22.42 4.83
N LEU A 395 8.53 23.12 3.75
CA LEU A 395 9.10 24.48 3.77
C LEU A 395 8.03 25.56 3.55
N TRP A 396 6.75 25.21 3.45
CA TRP A 396 5.69 26.19 3.25
C TRP A 396 5.46 26.99 4.54
N LEU A 397 5.78 28.27 4.47
CA LEU A 397 5.54 29.21 5.54
C LEU A 397 4.17 29.85 5.37
N ARG A 398 3.39 29.90 6.42
CA ARG A 398 2.10 30.59 6.44
C ARG A 398 2.30 32.09 6.61
N ARG A 399 1.40 32.89 6.02
CA ARG A 399 1.31 34.31 6.36
C ARG A 399 0.89 34.41 7.83
N SER A 400 1.77 34.89 8.66
CA SER A 400 1.50 35.14 10.07
C SER A 400 2.14 36.47 10.47
N ASP A 401 1.58 37.13 11.46
CA ASP A 401 2.17 38.31 12.08
C ASP A 401 3.39 37.99 12.96
N ALA A 402 3.82 36.73 12.94
CA ALA A 402 5.00 36.29 13.64
C ALA A 402 6.24 36.97 13.05
N GLY A 403 7.05 37.54 13.92
CA GLY A 403 8.27 38.23 13.52
C GLY A 403 9.24 37.34 12.72
N TRP A 404 10.15 37.97 11.96
CA TRP A 404 11.08 37.30 11.07
C TRP A 404 11.90 36.15 11.73
N ARG A 405 12.21 36.26 13.03
CA ARG A 405 12.92 35.23 13.81
C ARG A 405 12.13 33.93 13.86
N MET A 406 10.82 34.00 14.08
CA MET A 406 9.96 32.80 14.10
C MET A 406 9.86 32.18 12.70
N GLN A 407 9.71 32.99 11.65
CA GLN A 407 9.67 32.49 10.27
C GLN A 407 10.99 31.83 9.88
N ALA A 408 12.14 32.41 10.25
CA ALA A 408 13.46 31.82 10.05
C ALA A 408 13.62 30.49 10.81
N ALA A 409 13.16 30.41 12.07
CA ALA A 409 13.18 29.18 12.85
C ALA A 409 12.33 28.07 12.22
N MET A 410 11.13 28.40 11.70
CA MET A 410 10.28 27.45 10.99
C MET A 410 10.92 26.95 9.69
N LEU A 411 11.56 27.84 8.92
CA LEU A 411 12.30 27.49 7.70
C LEU A 411 13.47 26.56 8.02
N LEU A 412 14.27 26.88 9.03
CA LEU A 412 15.40 26.05 9.47
C LEU A 412 14.93 24.68 9.97
N ALA A 413 13.82 24.63 10.72
CA ALA A 413 13.22 23.36 11.14
C ALA A 413 12.76 22.52 9.94
N GLY A 414 12.14 23.14 8.94
CA GLY A 414 11.74 22.47 7.68
C GLY A 414 12.96 21.95 6.93
N LEU A 415 14.01 22.74 6.76
CA LEU A 415 15.26 22.33 6.11
C LEU A 415 15.95 21.18 6.87
N ALA A 416 16.00 21.26 8.21
CA ALA A 416 16.53 20.18 9.04
C ALA A 416 15.71 18.88 8.87
N MET A 417 14.39 18.98 8.72
CA MET A 417 13.54 17.83 8.45
C MET A 417 13.79 17.24 7.06
N VAL A 418 13.89 18.07 6.01
CA VAL A 418 14.26 17.62 4.65
C VAL A 418 15.63 16.93 4.68
N ALA A 419 16.61 17.54 5.33
CA ALA A 419 17.96 16.97 5.46
C ALA A 419 17.94 15.63 6.23
N GLY A 420 17.24 15.59 7.36
CA GLY A 420 17.11 14.38 8.18
C GLY A 420 16.42 13.23 7.45
N LEU A 421 15.34 13.50 6.73
CA LEU A 421 14.66 12.49 5.91
C LEU A 421 15.54 11.99 4.77
N SER A 422 16.27 12.91 4.08
CA SER A 422 17.21 12.53 3.02
C SER A 422 18.36 11.68 3.55
N ALA A 423 18.94 12.07 4.68
CA ALA A 423 20.00 11.31 5.32
C ALA A 423 19.52 9.93 5.80
N LEU A 424 18.31 9.84 6.34
CA LEU A 424 17.71 8.56 6.73
C LEU A 424 17.54 7.62 5.53
N VAL A 425 16.99 8.12 4.42
CA VAL A 425 16.84 7.33 3.19
C VAL A 425 18.19 6.87 2.68
N LEU A 426 19.20 7.76 2.68
CA LEU A 426 20.57 7.45 2.28
C LEU A 426 21.18 6.35 3.16
N LEU A 427 21.08 6.49 4.48
CA LEU A 427 21.62 5.52 5.45
C LEU A 427 20.99 4.14 5.27
N VAL A 428 19.66 4.08 5.13
CA VAL A 428 18.97 2.81 4.94
C VAL A 428 19.28 2.21 3.56
N HIS A 429 19.43 3.03 2.52
CA HIS A 429 19.86 2.58 1.20
C HIS A 429 21.31 2.04 1.24
N ALA A 430 22.24 2.78 1.87
CA ALA A 430 23.65 2.40 1.99
C ALA A 430 23.88 1.15 2.84
N ALA A 431 23.09 0.95 3.89
CA ALA A 431 23.14 -0.28 4.70
C ALA A 431 22.77 -1.53 3.89
N ALA A 432 22.14 -1.36 2.73
CA ALA A 432 21.73 -2.40 1.78
C ALA A 432 21.15 -3.68 2.43
N PRO A 433 20.36 -3.57 3.52
CA PRO A 433 19.91 -4.75 4.27
C PRO A 433 19.01 -5.66 3.44
N LEU A 434 18.46 -5.16 2.33
CA LEU A 434 17.50 -5.87 1.48
C LEU A 434 18.14 -6.59 0.29
N GLN A 435 19.43 -6.36 0.01
CA GLN A 435 20.19 -6.99 -1.09
C GLN A 435 19.51 -6.83 -2.46
N LEU A 436 18.85 -5.71 -2.68
CA LEU A 436 18.18 -5.41 -3.95
C LEU A 436 19.15 -4.68 -4.90
N ARG A 437 18.94 -4.89 -6.20
CA ARG A 437 19.70 -4.23 -7.25
C ARG A 437 18.76 -3.32 -8.03
N ASP A 438 19.08 -2.03 -8.09
CA ASP A 438 18.35 -1.06 -8.87
C ASP A 438 18.87 -1.02 -10.32
N ALA A 439 17.96 -0.80 -11.27
CA ALA A 439 18.23 -0.66 -12.69
C ALA A 439 17.45 0.55 -13.25
N PRO A 440 17.84 1.79 -12.89
CA PRO A 440 17.07 3.00 -13.18
C PRO A 440 16.98 3.28 -14.69
N HIS A 441 15.80 3.74 -15.13
CA HIS A 441 15.53 4.11 -16.51
C HIS A 441 15.50 5.65 -16.65
N GLU A 442 16.55 6.22 -17.22
CA GLU A 442 16.77 7.67 -17.26
C GLU A 442 15.63 8.47 -17.92
N ALA A 443 15.22 8.12 -19.15
CA ALA A 443 14.20 8.88 -19.86
C ALA A 443 12.84 8.88 -19.13
N TRP A 444 12.45 7.76 -18.56
CA TRP A 444 11.20 7.64 -17.79
C TRP A 444 11.30 8.33 -16.44
N GLY A 445 12.50 8.34 -15.85
CA GLY A 445 12.75 9.09 -14.62
C GLY A 445 12.53 10.58 -14.80
N TRP A 446 13.03 11.16 -15.88
CA TRP A 446 12.77 12.56 -16.20
C TRP A 446 11.32 12.85 -16.53
N LEU A 447 10.61 11.93 -17.21
CA LEU A 447 9.17 12.04 -17.44
C LEU A 447 8.39 12.07 -16.11
N ALA A 448 8.72 11.16 -15.19
CA ALA A 448 8.10 11.14 -13.87
C ALA A 448 8.41 12.42 -13.07
N ALA A 449 9.65 12.91 -13.12
CA ALA A 449 10.04 14.17 -12.48
C ALA A 449 9.26 15.36 -13.03
N ALA A 450 9.09 15.44 -14.36
CA ALA A 450 8.28 16.49 -15.00
C ALA A 450 6.80 16.43 -14.57
N ALA A 451 6.21 15.23 -14.52
CA ALA A 451 4.82 15.06 -14.06
C ALA A 451 4.65 15.46 -12.59
N MET A 452 5.61 15.11 -11.73
CA MET A 452 5.58 15.49 -10.30
C MET A 452 5.83 16.99 -10.10
N ALA A 453 6.66 17.62 -10.94
CA ALA A 453 6.80 19.08 -10.98
C ALA A 453 5.48 19.75 -11.39
N GLY A 454 4.79 19.20 -12.40
CA GLY A 454 3.44 19.65 -12.78
C GLY A 454 2.44 19.51 -11.65
N LEU A 455 2.46 18.39 -10.90
CA LEU A 455 1.62 18.21 -9.72
C LEU A 455 1.95 19.26 -8.65
N TYR A 456 3.23 19.49 -8.35
CA TYR A 456 3.65 20.52 -7.39
C TYR A 456 3.14 21.92 -7.81
N LEU A 457 3.28 22.25 -9.09
CA LEU A 457 2.78 23.52 -9.64
C LEU A 457 1.26 23.64 -9.46
N CYS A 458 0.50 22.59 -9.78
CA CYS A 458 -0.95 22.56 -9.53
C CYS A 458 -1.29 22.78 -8.05
N LEU A 459 -0.54 22.17 -7.14
CA LEU A 459 -0.71 22.36 -5.70
C LEU A 459 -0.44 23.81 -5.28
N ALA A 460 0.63 24.39 -5.77
CA ALA A 460 1.00 25.80 -5.49
C ALA A 460 -0.05 26.77 -6.06
N LEU A 461 -0.54 26.54 -7.28
CA LEU A 461 -1.59 27.34 -7.91
C LEU A 461 -2.93 27.25 -7.13
N LEU A 462 -3.29 26.07 -6.63
CA LEU A 462 -4.48 25.91 -5.79
C LEU A 462 -4.40 26.69 -4.50
N GLN A 463 -3.20 26.88 -3.94
CA GLN A 463 -2.99 27.70 -2.75
C GLN A 463 -3.05 29.21 -3.04
N LEU A 464 -2.56 29.65 -4.21
CA LEU A 464 -2.48 31.06 -4.58
C LEU A 464 -3.76 31.56 -5.27
N HIS A 465 -4.27 30.78 -6.22
CA HIS A 465 -5.36 31.16 -7.13
C HIS A 465 -6.36 30.01 -7.30
N PRO A 466 -7.09 29.60 -6.27
CA PRO A 466 -7.99 28.45 -6.32
C PRO A 466 -9.06 28.56 -7.43
N HIS A 467 -9.44 29.78 -7.80
CA HIS A 467 -10.43 30.01 -8.87
C HIS A 467 -9.93 29.66 -10.27
N TRP A 468 -8.61 29.71 -10.55
CA TRP A 468 -8.06 29.32 -11.85
C TRP A 468 -8.22 27.83 -12.14
N LEU A 469 -8.20 27.01 -11.10
CA LEU A 469 -8.35 25.57 -11.18
C LEU A 469 -9.72 25.08 -10.69
N ALA A 470 -10.73 25.95 -10.64
CA ALA A 470 -12.05 25.60 -10.11
C ALA A 470 -12.74 24.43 -10.86
N ALA A 471 -12.56 24.34 -12.18
CA ALA A 471 -13.07 23.21 -12.95
C ALA A 471 -12.32 21.92 -12.59
N TRP A 472 -10.99 21.96 -12.54
CA TRP A 472 -10.15 20.84 -12.15
C TRP A 472 -10.44 20.38 -10.72
N TRP A 473 -10.65 21.32 -9.78
CA TRP A 473 -11.05 21.02 -8.41
C TRP A 473 -12.38 20.27 -8.34
N ARG A 474 -13.39 20.70 -9.14
CA ARG A 474 -14.69 20.01 -9.22
C ARG A 474 -14.56 18.60 -9.75
N TRP A 475 -13.75 18.38 -10.79
CA TRP A 475 -13.47 17.05 -11.32
C TRP A 475 -12.74 16.17 -10.30
N SER A 476 -11.76 16.72 -9.61
CA SER A 476 -11.04 16.02 -8.53
C SER A 476 -11.98 15.67 -7.37
N TYR A 477 -12.88 16.60 -7.00
CA TYR A 477 -13.90 16.34 -5.98
C TYR A 477 -14.84 15.19 -6.39
N ALA A 478 -15.23 15.11 -7.64
CA ALA A 478 -16.02 14.01 -8.19
C ALA A 478 -15.22 12.70 -8.38
N GLY A 479 -13.91 12.69 -8.07
CA GLY A 479 -13.06 11.52 -8.31
C GLY A 479 -12.93 11.16 -9.80
N PHE A 480 -13.11 12.16 -10.67
CA PHE A 480 -13.13 12.03 -12.13
C PHE A 480 -14.20 11.06 -12.65
N TYR A 481 -15.19 10.70 -11.83
CA TYR A 481 -16.24 9.70 -12.10
C TYR A 481 -15.70 8.30 -12.46
N VAL A 482 -14.44 8.02 -12.15
CA VAL A 482 -13.79 6.75 -12.50
C VAL A 482 -14.40 5.60 -11.71
N ASP A 483 -14.66 5.80 -10.41
CA ASP A 483 -15.25 4.76 -9.57
C ASP A 483 -16.71 4.45 -9.93
N GLU A 484 -17.48 5.45 -10.34
CA GLU A 484 -18.85 5.28 -10.80
C GLU A 484 -18.91 4.47 -12.10
N ALA A 485 -17.99 4.72 -13.04
CA ALA A 485 -17.86 3.94 -14.26
C ALA A 485 -17.50 2.49 -13.97
N TYR A 486 -16.50 2.28 -13.09
CA TYR A 486 -16.11 0.95 -12.64
C TYR A 486 -17.24 0.23 -11.90
N THR A 487 -17.95 0.92 -11.00
CA THR A 487 -19.09 0.34 -10.27
C THR A 487 -20.21 -0.11 -11.21
N ARG A 488 -20.57 0.72 -12.21
CA ARG A 488 -21.56 0.34 -13.23
C ARG A 488 -21.11 -0.89 -14.03
N LEU A 489 -19.85 -0.95 -14.43
CA LEU A 489 -19.29 -2.11 -15.12
C LEU A 489 -19.32 -3.36 -14.25
N ALA A 490 -18.86 -3.26 -13.01
CA ALA A 490 -18.83 -4.38 -12.06
C ALA A 490 -20.22 -4.97 -11.82
N LEU A 491 -21.24 -4.11 -11.65
CA LEU A 491 -22.62 -4.55 -11.45
C LEU A 491 -23.28 -5.11 -12.71
N ARG A 492 -22.86 -4.68 -13.90
CA ARG A 492 -23.30 -5.27 -15.18
C ARG A 492 -22.71 -6.66 -15.40
N LEU A 493 -21.41 -6.83 -15.13
CA LEU A 493 -20.71 -8.10 -15.32
C LEU A 493 -21.12 -9.15 -14.27
N TRP A 494 -21.37 -8.70 -13.06
CA TRP A 494 -21.74 -9.57 -11.95
C TRP A 494 -22.79 -8.88 -11.07
N PRO A 495 -24.07 -9.03 -11.39
CA PRO A 495 -25.15 -8.48 -10.60
C PRO A 495 -25.10 -8.99 -9.18
N GLY A 496 -25.14 -8.10 -8.20
CA GLY A 496 -25.18 -8.43 -6.79
C GLY A 496 -26.48 -7.94 -6.15
N SER A 497 -27.11 -8.77 -5.34
CA SER A 497 -28.19 -8.38 -4.46
C SER A 497 -27.69 -8.35 -3.02
N TRP A 498 -27.87 -7.21 -2.34
CA TRP A 498 -27.56 -7.09 -0.91
C TRP A 498 -28.82 -6.71 -0.12
N PRO A 499 -28.92 -7.18 1.15
CA PRO A 499 -30.02 -6.77 2.03
C PRO A 499 -29.95 -5.25 2.25
N GLY A 500 -30.93 -4.51 1.82
CA GLY A 500 -30.97 -3.04 1.93
C GLY A 500 -31.52 -2.34 0.69
N GLY A 501 -31.64 -3.05 -0.44
CA GLY A 501 -32.21 -2.52 -1.69
C GLY A 501 -33.73 -2.66 -1.81
N SER A 502 -34.48 -2.96 -0.74
CA SER A 502 -35.94 -2.95 -0.83
C SER A 502 -36.46 -1.50 -0.75
N PRO A 503 -37.33 -1.07 -1.65
CA PRO A 503 -37.92 0.27 -1.66
C PRO A 503 -38.63 0.70 -0.37
N ARG A 504 -38.88 -0.23 0.55
CA ARG A 504 -39.53 0.03 1.84
C ARG A 504 -38.66 0.76 2.87
N ALA A 505 -37.31 0.67 2.79
CA ALA A 505 -36.42 1.38 3.72
C ALA A 505 -36.32 2.88 3.39
N SER A 506 -36.49 3.27 2.13
CA SER A 506 -36.48 4.68 1.70
C SER A 506 -37.73 5.46 2.12
N ALA A 507 -38.89 4.81 2.24
CA ALA A 507 -40.11 5.48 2.64
C ALA A 507 -40.20 5.78 4.15
N ALA A 508 -39.53 4.96 5.00
CA ALA A 508 -39.49 5.18 6.44
C ALA A 508 -38.52 6.29 6.86
N ALA A 509 -37.50 6.60 6.05
CA ALA A 509 -36.54 7.67 6.31
C ALA A 509 -37.08 9.06 5.93
N GLN A 510 -38.17 9.14 5.13
CA GLN A 510 -38.77 10.40 4.70
C GLN A 510 -39.87 10.94 5.65
N THR A 511 -40.21 10.22 6.71
CA THR A 511 -41.25 10.60 7.68
C THR A 511 -40.70 11.11 9.02
N GLN A 512 -39.44 11.49 9.11
CA GLN A 512 -39.00 12.25 10.28
C GLN A 512 -39.40 13.73 10.13
N PRO A 513 -40.15 14.29 11.09
CA PRO A 513 -40.54 15.70 11.02
C PRO A 513 -39.33 16.61 11.12
N ALA A 514 -39.28 17.61 10.26
CA ALA A 514 -38.29 18.65 10.26
C ALA A 514 -38.20 19.31 11.67
N TYR A 515 -37.03 19.23 12.28
CA TYR A 515 -36.74 19.99 13.50
C TYR A 515 -36.77 21.48 13.14
N ALA A 516 -37.78 22.20 13.68
CA ALA A 516 -37.81 23.64 13.61
C ALA A 516 -36.73 24.21 14.54
N PRO A 517 -35.94 25.20 14.11
CA PRO A 517 -34.95 25.84 14.97
C PRO A 517 -35.66 26.77 15.97
N ARG A 518 -35.28 26.66 17.26
CA ARG A 518 -35.46 27.71 18.25
C ARG A 518 -34.11 28.41 18.46
#